data_b485629146b6176d53d47cfac1b064b7
#
_entry.id   b485629146b6176d53d47cfac1b064b7
#
_cell.length_a   1.000
_cell.length_b   1.000
_cell.length_c   1.000
_cell.angle_alpha   90.00
_cell.angle_beta   90.00
_cell.angle_gamma   90.00
#
_symmetry.space_group_name_H-M   'P 1'
#
loop_
_entity.id
_entity.type
_entity.pdbx_description
1 polymer ?
#
loop_
_entity_poly.entity_id
_entity_poly.type
_entity_poly.pdbx_seq_one_letter_code
_entity_poly.pdbx_strand_id
1 'polypeptide(L)'
;MDKQYITKTDLDTRWSNSLIEKYYPQCSEERINPHYRYGSPMQLYDVGKIRYIESRDDFKADYEKVLKRKIIALERARKKREELMMYANGVQIVIPEFEKNKLIQKACEDYNWRHIRIDEDDYCRASPSSNELFLKRITINYLRHQCTCYEDELIKFHKKVGVQEAHDILQARINDAIKQKYEWLR
;
A
#
# COMPACT_ATOMS: atom_id res chain seq x y z
N MET A 1 2.72 -3.72 -39.30
CA MET A 1 3.20 -2.33 -39.52
C MET A 1 3.96 -1.90 -38.27
N ASP A 2 5.25 -1.65 -38.39
CA ASP A 2 6.04 -1.11 -37.27
C ASP A 2 5.51 0.28 -36.94
N LYS A 3 5.21 0.54 -35.66
CA LYS A 3 4.79 1.87 -35.22
C LYS A 3 5.94 2.85 -35.46
N GLN A 4 5.69 3.92 -36.20
CA GLN A 4 6.69 4.97 -36.45
C GLN A 4 7.00 5.79 -35.20
N TYR A 5 6.02 5.93 -34.30
CA TYR A 5 6.12 6.69 -33.05
C TYR A 5 5.67 5.88 -31.86
N ILE A 6 6.25 6.15 -30.69
CA ILE A 6 5.80 5.66 -29.39
C ILE A 6 5.51 6.86 -28.46
N THR A 7 4.67 6.62 -27.46
CA THR A 7 4.35 7.63 -26.46
C THR A 7 5.50 7.78 -25.44
N LYS A 8 5.49 8.90 -24.69
CA LYS A 8 6.42 9.07 -23.56
C LYS A 8 6.29 7.93 -22.56
N THR A 9 5.09 7.51 -22.23
CA THR A 9 4.83 6.39 -21.31
C THR A 9 5.48 5.08 -21.81
N ASP A 10 5.39 4.79 -23.10
CA ASP A 10 6.07 3.61 -23.69
C ASP A 10 7.60 3.75 -23.62
N LEU A 11 8.12 4.96 -23.86
CA LEU A 11 9.55 5.22 -23.77
C LEU A 11 10.05 5.11 -22.30
N ASP A 12 9.28 5.58 -21.32
CA ASP A 12 9.58 5.47 -19.88
C ASP A 12 9.69 4.00 -19.41
N THR A 13 9.04 3.06 -20.10
CA THR A 13 9.23 1.62 -19.81
C THR A 13 10.60 1.09 -20.23
N ARG A 14 11.23 1.72 -21.22
CA ARG A 14 12.54 1.33 -21.81
C ARG A 14 13.69 2.12 -21.23
N TRP A 15 13.53 3.43 -21.08
CA TRP A 15 14.55 4.37 -20.63
C TRP A 15 14.14 5.00 -19.30
N SER A 16 15.08 5.35 -18.46
CA SER A 16 14.83 6.21 -17.30
C SER A 16 14.67 7.66 -17.73
N ASN A 17 13.95 8.48 -16.95
CA ASN A 17 13.80 9.90 -17.21
C ASN A 17 15.14 10.60 -17.43
N SER A 18 16.19 10.25 -16.66
CA SER A 18 17.53 10.82 -16.83
C SER A 18 18.18 10.50 -18.18
N LEU A 19 17.87 9.34 -18.77
CA LEU A 19 18.32 9.00 -20.13
C LEU A 19 17.51 9.76 -21.18
N ILE A 20 16.21 9.93 -21.01
CA ILE A 20 15.37 10.70 -21.91
C ILE A 20 15.82 12.17 -21.90
N GLU A 21 16.00 12.77 -20.73
CA GLU A 21 16.48 14.16 -20.61
C GLU A 21 17.85 14.37 -21.23
N LYS A 22 18.74 13.39 -21.14
CA LYS A 22 20.10 13.49 -21.69
C LYS A 22 20.17 13.26 -23.21
N TYR A 23 19.44 12.27 -23.72
CA TYR A 23 19.63 11.78 -25.09
C TYR A 23 18.49 12.16 -26.05
N TYR A 24 17.26 12.41 -25.49
CA TYR A 24 16.10 12.73 -26.30
C TYR A 24 15.13 13.66 -25.53
N PRO A 25 15.58 14.86 -25.11
CA PRO A 25 14.81 15.76 -24.23
C PRO A 25 13.55 16.33 -24.89
N GLN A 26 13.53 16.45 -26.23
CA GLN A 26 12.39 17.02 -26.95
C GLN A 26 11.69 15.91 -27.74
N CYS A 27 10.37 15.78 -27.58
CA CYS A 27 9.57 14.85 -28.39
C CYS A 27 9.64 15.23 -29.89
N SER A 28 9.40 14.26 -30.76
CA SER A 28 9.36 14.50 -32.20
C SER A 28 8.09 15.18 -32.67
N GLU A 29 6.98 14.88 -31.99
CA GLU A 29 5.66 15.38 -32.32
C GLU A 29 4.79 15.47 -31.05
N GLU A 30 3.88 16.44 -31.01
CA GLU A 30 2.83 16.52 -29.99
C GLU A 30 1.47 16.34 -30.65
N ARG A 31 0.61 15.51 -30.05
CA ARG A 31 -0.77 15.28 -30.49
C ARG A 31 -1.75 15.49 -29.36
N ILE A 32 -2.97 15.92 -29.71
CA ILE A 32 -4.06 16.03 -28.74
C ILE A 32 -4.28 14.66 -28.07
N ASN A 33 -4.40 14.68 -26.74
CA ASN A 33 -4.66 13.45 -25.99
C ASN A 33 -6.09 12.96 -26.29
N PRO A 34 -6.27 11.77 -26.87
CA PRO A 34 -7.60 11.26 -27.22
C PRO A 34 -8.50 10.97 -26.01
N HIS A 35 -7.90 10.75 -24.82
CA HIS A 35 -8.62 10.45 -23.60
C HIS A 35 -8.94 11.69 -22.76
N TYR A 36 -8.17 12.77 -22.91
CA TYR A 36 -8.30 14.02 -22.14
C TYR A 36 -8.17 15.24 -23.05
N ARG A 37 -9.26 15.67 -23.62
CA ARG A 37 -9.30 16.78 -24.62
C ARG A 37 -8.70 18.09 -24.13
N TYR A 38 -8.76 18.36 -22.81
CA TYR A 38 -8.21 19.54 -22.15
C TYR A 38 -6.94 19.27 -21.33
N GLY A 39 -6.39 18.05 -21.44
CA GLY A 39 -5.15 17.67 -20.77
C GLY A 39 -3.91 18.05 -21.58
N SER A 40 -2.74 17.81 -21.00
CA SER A 40 -1.47 18.00 -21.69
C SER A 40 -1.42 17.17 -22.97
N PRO A 41 -0.87 17.71 -24.07
CA PRO A 41 -0.72 16.98 -25.33
C PRO A 41 0.14 15.72 -25.12
N MET A 42 -0.17 14.71 -25.90
CA MET A 42 0.57 13.44 -25.91
C MET A 42 1.89 13.63 -26.66
N GLN A 43 2.99 13.39 -25.97
CA GLN A 43 4.34 13.46 -26.55
C GLN A 43 4.69 12.17 -27.27
N LEU A 44 5.13 12.30 -28.52
CA LEU A 44 5.48 11.20 -29.42
C LEU A 44 6.95 11.24 -29.76
N TYR A 45 7.58 10.07 -29.72
CA TYR A 45 9.00 9.87 -29.97
C TYR A 45 9.21 8.95 -31.17
N ASP A 46 10.03 9.38 -32.13
CA ASP A 46 10.34 8.60 -33.34
C ASP A 46 11.16 7.33 -32.99
N VAL A 47 10.66 6.18 -33.42
CA VAL A 47 11.26 4.88 -33.13
C VAL A 47 12.61 4.70 -33.85
N GLY A 48 12.77 5.23 -35.04
CA GLY A 48 14.04 5.18 -35.78
C GLY A 48 15.13 5.95 -35.05
N LYS A 49 14.79 7.13 -34.52
CA LYS A 49 15.71 7.94 -33.73
C LYS A 49 16.08 7.28 -32.39
N ILE A 50 15.10 6.61 -31.75
CA ILE A 50 15.36 5.82 -30.54
C ILE A 50 16.35 4.69 -30.84
N ARG A 51 16.12 3.90 -31.88
CA ARG A 51 17.03 2.81 -32.30
C ARG A 51 18.45 3.33 -32.62
N TYR A 52 18.54 4.49 -33.28
CA TYR A 52 19.83 5.12 -33.52
C TYR A 52 20.54 5.50 -32.22
N ILE A 53 19.87 6.13 -31.28
CA ILE A 53 20.43 6.48 -29.96
C ILE A 53 20.86 5.23 -29.20
N GLU A 54 20.05 4.18 -29.19
CA GLU A 54 20.35 2.91 -28.53
C GLU A 54 21.56 2.18 -29.14
N SER A 55 21.89 2.45 -30.39
CA SER A 55 23.10 1.87 -31.05
C SER A 55 24.38 2.55 -30.60
N ARG A 56 24.37 3.75 -30.07
CA ARG A 56 25.52 4.56 -29.65
C ARG A 56 26.20 3.95 -28.42
N ASP A 57 27.52 3.99 -28.41
CA ASP A 57 28.29 3.42 -27.30
C ASP A 57 28.19 4.22 -26.00
N ASP A 58 28.10 5.56 -26.11
CA ASP A 58 27.89 6.44 -24.93
C ASP A 58 26.52 6.17 -24.26
N PHE A 59 25.46 5.95 -25.06
CA PHE A 59 24.16 5.58 -24.54
C PHE A 59 24.21 4.21 -23.85
N LYS A 60 24.80 3.19 -24.46
CA LYS A 60 24.93 1.85 -23.89
C LYS A 60 25.64 1.89 -22.54
N ALA A 61 26.76 2.63 -22.46
CA ALA A 61 27.50 2.78 -21.20
C ALA A 61 26.67 3.42 -20.08
N ASP A 62 25.86 4.44 -20.40
CA ASP A 62 25.00 5.08 -19.40
C ASP A 62 23.77 4.23 -19.06
N TYR A 63 23.21 3.53 -20.04
CA TYR A 63 22.12 2.58 -19.83
C TYR A 63 22.52 1.45 -18.88
N GLU A 64 23.70 0.88 -19.04
CA GLU A 64 24.24 -0.13 -18.11
C GLU A 64 24.39 0.40 -16.69
N LYS A 65 24.87 1.66 -16.52
CA LYS A 65 24.95 2.28 -15.18
C LYS A 65 23.57 2.43 -14.55
N VAL A 66 22.55 2.81 -15.33
CA VAL A 66 21.17 2.92 -14.87
C VAL A 66 20.63 1.55 -14.47
N LEU A 67 20.84 0.52 -15.28
CA LEU A 67 20.42 -0.85 -14.97
C LEU A 67 21.06 -1.36 -13.67
N LYS A 68 22.37 -1.18 -13.50
CA LYS A 68 23.08 -1.57 -12.28
C LYS A 68 22.49 -0.88 -11.04
N ARG A 69 22.22 0.44 -11.13
CA ARG A 69 21.58 1.19 -10.03
C ARG A 69 20.16 0.66 -9.72
N LYS A 70 19.39 0.34 -10.77
CA LYS A 70 18.03 -0.22 -10.63
C LYS A 70 18.05 -1.57 -9.91
N ILE A 71 18.97 -2.47 -10.30
CA ILE A 71 19.14 -3.78 -9.66
C ILE A 71 19.48 -3.61 -8.19
N ILE A 72 20.46 -2.78 -7.86
CA ILE A 72 20.86 -2.52 -6.47
C ILE A 72 19.70 -1.93 -5.66
N ALA A 73 18.93 -1.00 -6.27
CA ALA A 73 17.77 -0.41 -5.60
C ALA A 73 16.66 -1.45 -5.31
N LEU A 74 16.39 -2.35 -6.27
CA LEU A 74 15.41 -3.44 -6.10
C LEU A 74 15.86 -4.44 -5.02
N GLU A 75 17.14 -4.80 -4.98
CA GLU A 75 17.67 -5.68 -3.94
C GLU A 75 17.56 -5.05 -2.54
N ARG A 76 17.90 -3.77 -2.43
CA ARG A 76 17.73 -3.01 -1.17
C ARG A 76 16.28 -2.92 -0.74
N ALA A 77 15.36 -2.68 -1.68
CA ALA A 77 13.92 -2.64 -1.40
C ALA A 77 13.42 -4.02 -0.94
N ARG A 78 13.84 -5.11 -1.62
CA ARG A 78 13.51 -6.47 -1.22
C ARG A 78 13.99 -6.78 0.19
N LYS A 79 15.27 -6.48 0.50
CA LYS A 79 15.83 -6.71 1.83
C LYS A 79 15.05 -5.96 2.93
N LYS A 80 14.75 -4.67 2.70
CA LYS A 80 13.95 -3.88 3.65
C LYS A 80 12.54 -4.45 3.86
N ARG A 81 11.91 -4.98 2.79
CA ARG A 81 10.61 -5.64 2.88
C ARG A 81 10.71 -6.92 3.71
N GLU A 82 11.70 -7.77 3.46
CA GLU A 82 11.93 -9.00 4.22
C GLU A 82 12.18 -8.71 5.71
N GLU A 83 13.01 -7.71 6.03
CA GLU A 83 13.26 -7.25 7.40
C GLU A 83 11.95 -6.80 8.08
N LEU A 84 11.09 -6.06 7.37
CA LEU A 84 9.79 -5.63 7.91
C LEU A 84 8.85 -6.80 8.16
N MET A 85 8.82 -7.80 7.25
CA MET A 85 8.01 -9.02 7.44
C MET A 85 8.50 -9.83 8.64
N MET A 86 9.81 -9.98 8.78
CA MET A 86 10.39 -10.64 9.96
C MET A 86 10.03 -9.91 11.25
N TYR A 87 10.12 -8.58 11.25
CA TYR A 87 9.70 -7.77 12.38
C TYR A 87 8.22 -7.98 12.73
N ALA A 88 7.30 -7.88 11.74
CA ALA A 88 5.86 -8.07 11.93
C ALA A 88 5.53 -9.48 12.48
N ASN A 89 6.27 -10.50 12.03
CA ASN A 89 6.15 -11.86 12.56
C ASN A 89 6.75 -12.03 13.97
N GLY A 90 7.69 -11.20 14.37
CA GLY A 90 8.33 -11.23 15.68
C GLY A 90 7.63 -10.39 16.76
N VAL A 91 6.63 -9.57 16.41
CA VAL A 91 5.91 -8.73 17.38
C VAL A 91 5.29 -9.58 18.47
N GLN A 92 5.58 -9.25 19.72
CA GLN A 92 4.98 -9.90 20.87
C GLN A 92 3.54 -9.40 21.08
N ILE A 93 2.58 -10.32 21.00
CA ILE A 93 1.16 -10.03 21.13
C ILE A 93 0.68 -10.44 22.52
N VAL A 94 0.19 -9.49 23.29
CA VAL A 94 -0.41 -9.73 24.59
C VAL A 94 -1.90 -9.36 24.50
N ILE A 95 -2.76 -10.35 24.74
CA ILE A 95 -4.21 -10.15 24.80
C ILE A 95 -4.62 -10.09 26.28
N PRO A 96 -5.18 -8.96 26.76
CA PRO A 96 -5.66 -8.85 28.13
C PRO A 96 -6.84 -9.78 28.39
N GLU A 97 -7.13 -10.06 29.66
CA GLU A 97 -8.24 -10.91 30.07
C GLU A 97 -9.41 -10.06 30.54
N PHE A 98 -10.60 -10.36 30.04
CA PHE A 98 -11.86 -9.71 30.41
C PHE A 98 -12.96 -10.76 30.60
N GLU A 99 -13.88 -10.49 31.48
CA GLU A 99 -15.16 -11.20 31.54
C GLU A 99 -15.97 -10.90 30.27
N LYS A 100 -16.66 -11.91 29.72
CA LYS A 100 -17.38 -11.82 28.43
C LYS A 100 -18.35 -10.63 28.38
N ASN A 101 -19.22 -10.47 29.38
CA ASN A 101 -20.24 -9.43 29.37
C ASN A 101 -19.63 -8.02 29.44
N LYS A 102 -18.60 -7.87 30.29
CA LYS A 102 -17.84 -6.63 30.43
C LYS A 102 -17.09 -6.25 29.14
N LEU A 103 -16.53 -7.25 28.44
CA LEU A 103 -15.85 -7.04 27.16
C LEU A 103 -16.84 -6.57 26.07
N ILE A 104 -17.99 -7.24 25.96
CA ILE A 104 -19.04 -6.83 25.00
C ILE A 104 -19.51 -5.43 25.29
N GLN A 105 -19.75 -5.08 26.54
CA GLN A 105 -20.16 -3.71 26.92
C GLN A 105 -19.12 -2.68 26.48
N LYS A 106 -17.83 -2.89 26.80
CA LYS A 106 -16.75 -2.00 26.37
C LYS A 106 -16.66 -1.85 24.85
N ALA A 107 -16.82 -2.94 24.12
CA ALA A 107 -16.82 -2.92 22.66
C ALA A 107 -18.01 -2.11 22.09
N CYS A 108 -19.19 -2.21 22.68
CA CYS A 108 -20.36 -1.40 22.32
C CYS A 108 -20.13 0.10 22.61
N GLU A 109 -19.57 0.42 23.77
CA GLU A 109 -19.24 1.80 24.16
C GLU A 109 -18.23 2.43 23.19
N ASP A 110 -17.12 1.71 22.86
CA ASP A 110 -16.11 2.16 21.92
C ASP A 110 -16.68 2.33 20.49
N TYR A 111 -17.50 1.37 20.06
CA TYR A 111 -18.18 1.46 18.76
C TYR A 111 -19.09 2.69 18.69
N ASN A 112 -19.92 2.89 19.69
CA ASN A 112 -20.84 4.03 19.76
C ASN A 112 -20.07 5.36 19.80
N TRP A 113 -19.00 5.45 20.58
CA TRP A 113 -18.14 6.63 20.63
C TRP A 113 -17.56 7.01 19.27
N ARG A 114 -17.05 6.05 18.51
CA ARG A 114 -16.47 6.32 17.19
C ARG A 114 -17.47 6.69 16.11
N HIS A 115 -18.74 6.35 16.31
CA HIS A 115 -19.82 6.58 15.36
C HIS A 115 -20.79 7.67 15.82
N ILE A 116 -20.44 8.49 16.78
CA ILE A 116 -21.22 9.67 17.15
C ILE A 116 -21.23 10.64 15.97
N ARG A 117 -22.37 10.79 15.31
CA ARG A 117 -22.64 11.89 14.36
C ARG A 117 -23.50 12.92 15.07
N ILE A 118 -23.11 14.19 14.97
CA ILE A 118 -23.70 15.29 15.75
C ILE A 118 -25.14 15.60 15.29
N ASP A 119 -25.57 15.17 14.10
CA ASP A 119 -26.79 15.65 13.44
C ASP A 119 -27.80 14.57 13.04
N GLU A 120 -27.70 13.33 13.51
CA GLU A 120 -28.65 12.26 13.12
C GLU A 120 -29.32 11.63 14.34
N ASP A 121 -30.65 11.85 14.46
CA ASP A 121 -31.52 11.25 15.49
C ASP A 121 -31.72 9.74 15.36
N ASP A 122 -31.40 9.14 14.21
CA ASP A 122 -31.57 7.70 13.91
C ASP A 122 -30.26 6.95 14.00
N TYR A 123 -29.78 6.81 15.21
CA TYR A 123 -28.47 6.22 15.50
C TYR A 123 -28.61 4.75 15.90
N CYS A 124 -28.20 3.83 15.01
CA CYS A 124 -28.05 2.41 15.37
C CYS A 124 -26.96 2.22 16.43
N ARG A 125 -27.31 2.41 17.70
CA ARG A 125 -26.38 2.19 18.81
C ARG A 125 -26.14 0.69 19.02
N ALA A 126 -24.86 0.32 19.09
CA ALA A 126 -24.49 -1.01 19.52
C ALA A 126 -24.91 -1.21 20.99
N SER A 127 -25.51 -2.35 21.29
CA SER A 127 -25.87 -2.76 22.64
C SER A 127 -25.57 -4.25 22.86
N PRO A 128 -25.47 -4.73 24.08
CA PRO A 128 -25.28 -6.16 24.35
C PRO A 128 -26.37 -7.09 23.78
N SER A 129 -27.54 -6.52 23.41
CA SER A 129 -28.65 -7.24 22.75
C SER A 129 -28.57 -7.20 21.20
N SER A 130 -27.55 -6.55 20.63
CA SER A 130 -27.34 -6.53 19.18
C SER A 130 -27.01 -7.91 18.63
N ASN A 131 -27.10 -8.04 17.30
CA ASN A 131 -26.81 -9.30 16.61
C ASN A 131 -25.44 -9.90 17.00
N GLU A 132 -25.38 -11.20 17.24
CA GLU A 132 -24.17 -11.89 17.70
C GLU A 132 -22.97 -11.71 16.77
N LEU A 133 -23.15 -11.83 15.45
CA LEU A 133 -22.07 -11.65 14.48
C LEU A 133 -21.53 -10.22 14.49
N PHE A 134 -22.42 -9.25 14.67
CA PHE A 134 -22.04 -7.85 14.81
C PHE A 134 -21.25 -7.65 16.11
N LEU A 135 -21.70 -8.19 17.24
CA LEU A 135 -21.00 -8.11 18.53
C LEU A 135 -19.61 -8.76 18.45
N LYS A 136 -19.49 -9.93 17.83
CA LYS A 136 -18.17 -10.59 17.59
C LYS A 136 -17.23 -9.65 16.84
N ARG A 137 -17.70 -9.04 15.75
CA ARG A 137 -16.91 -8.13 14.92
C ARG A 137 -16.41 -6.91 15.67
N ILE A 138 -17.30 -6.19 16.38
CA ILE A 138 -16.91 -4.99 17.12
C ILE A 138 -16.02 -5.32 18.32
N THR A 139 -16.20 -6.49 18.94
CA THR A 139 -15.37 -6.95 20.05
C THR A 139 -13.95 -7.28 19.60
N ILE A 140 -13.79 -7.96 18.46
CA ILE A 140 -12.46 -8.20 17.87
C ILE A 140 -11.78 -6.87 17.52
N ASN A 141 -12.52 -5.94 16.93
CA ASN A 141 -12.00 -4.61 16.61
C ASN A 141 -11.56 -3.85 17.86
N TYR A 142 -12.38 -3.83 18.91
CA TYR A 142 -12.05 -3.21 20.19
C TYR A 142 -10.76 -3.79 20.78
N LEU A 143 -10.68 -5.13 20.89
CA LEU A 143 -9.49 -5.79 21.41
C LEU A 143 -8.25 -5.43 20.60
N ARG A 144 -8.33 -5.50 19.27
CA ARG A 144 -7.20 -5.21 18.39
C ARG A 144 -6.71 -3.78 18.53
N HIS A 145 -7.62 -2.80 18.44
CA HIS A 145 -7.25 -1.38 18.36
C HIS A 145 -7.01 -0.73 19.72
N GLN A 146 -7.72 -1.17 20.77
CA GLN A 146 -7.67 -0.52 22.09
C GLN A 146 -6.85 -1.31 23.13
N CYS A 147 -6.72 -2.61 22.93
CA CYS A 147 -6.18 -3.47 23.96
C CYS A 147 -4.86 -4.17 23.58
N THR A 148 -4.35 -3.94 22.37
CA THR A 148 -3.06 -4.48 21.93
C THR A 148 -2.14 -3.38 21.42
N CYS A 149 -0.90 -3.75 21.09
CA CYS A 149 0.09 -2.85 20.50
C CYS A 149 -0.15 -2.53 19.01
N TYR A 150 -1.32 -2.87 18.45
CA TYR A 150 -1.60 -2.79 17.02
C TYR A 150 -1.36 -1.40 16.43
N GLU A 151 -1.95 -0.37 17.03
CA GLU A 151 -1.81 1.01 16.53
C GLU A 151 -0.37 1.51 16.61
N ASP A 152 0.34 1.22 17.70
CA ASP A 152 1.74 1.60 17.87
C ASP A 152 2.64 0.96 16.81
N GLU A 153 2.37 -0.30 16.47
CA GLU A 153 3.12 -1.01 15.44
C GLU A 153 2.79 -0.50 14.03
N LEU A 154 1.54 -0.10 13.75
CA LEU A 154 1.19 0.54 12.48
C LEU A 154 1.94 1.85 12.25
N ILE A 155 2.14 2.64 13.30
CA ILE A 155 2.95 3.86 13.24
C ILE A 155 4.40 3.52 12.85
N LYS A 156 4.97 2.44 13.40
CA LYS A 156 6.32 1.97 13.06
C LYS A 156 6.44 1.45 11.62
N PHE A 157 5.36 0.94 11.04
CA PHE A 157 5.33 0.48 9.65
C PHE A 157 5.19 1.63 8.64
N HIS A 158 4.71 2.78 9.06
CA HIS A 158 4.42 3.90 8.18
C HIS A 158 5.60 4.23 7.24
N LYS A 159 5.29 4.46 5.97
CA LYS A 159 6.25 4.77 4.89
C LYS A 159 7.37 3.73 4.64
N LYS A 160 7.26 2.51 5.18
CA LYS A 160 8.21 1.45 4.89
C LYS A 160 7.80 0.63 3.65
N VAL A 161 8.78 0.05 2.98
CA VAL A 161 8.53 -0.85 1.85
C VAL A 161 7.87 -2.13 2.37
N GLY A 162 6.72 -2.52 1.79
CA GLY A 162 5.95 -3.69 2.24
C GLY A 162 5.02 -3.41 3.42
N VAL A 163 4.67 -2.14 3.68
CA VAL A 163 3.80 -1.75 4.80
C VAL A 163 2.47 -2.49 4.81
N GLN A 164 1.82 -2.67 3.66
CA GLN A 164 0.53 -3.36 3.58
C GLN A 164 0.65 -4.83 4.01
N GLU A 165 1.66 -5.52 3.54
CA GLU A 165 1.91 -6.92 3.86
C GLU A 165 2.25 -7.12 5.34
N ALA A 166 3.08 -6.25 5.92
CA ALA A 166 3.38 -6.25 7.35
C ALA A 166 2.13 -6.00 8.20
N HIS A 167 1.28 -5.08 7.76
CA HIS A 167 -0.02 -4.81 8.38
C HIS A 167 -0.90 -6.06 8.37
N ASP A 168 -1.04 -6.73 7.21
CA ASP A 168 -1.89 -7.92 7.06
C ASP A 168 -1.39 -9.07 7.95
N ILE A 169 -0.07 -9.28 8.02
CA ILE A 169 0.56 -10.26 8.91
C ILE A 169 0.23 -9.94 10.38
N LEU A 170 0.44 -8.71 10.82
CA LEU A 170 0.20 -8.32 12.21
C LEU A 170 -1.27 -8.45 12.57
N GLN A 171 -2.17 -8.00 11.69
CA GLN A 171 -3.61 -8.09 11.87
C GLN A 171 -4.08 -9.55 12.00
N ALA A 172 -3.60 -10.43 11.12
CA ALA A 172 -3.93 -11.85 11.17
C ALA A 172 -3.49 -12.48 12.50
N ARG A 173 -2.23 -12.25 12.90
CA ARG A 173 -1.66 -12.78 14.14
C ARG A 173 -2.42 -12.30 15.39
N ILE A 174 -2.78 -11.02 15.46
CA ILE A 174 -3.55 -10.48 16.58
C ILE A 174 -4.96 -11.09 16.60
N ASN A 175 -5.64 -11.17 15.45
CA ASN A 175 -6.96 -11.78 15.36
C ASN A 175 -6.94 -13.25 15.77
N ASP A 176 -5.91 -14.00 15.39
CA ASP A 176 -5.76 -15.40 15.78
C ASP A 176 -5.51 -15.53 17.29
N ALA A 177 -4.66 -14.68 17.87
CA ALA A 177 -4.42 -14.65 19.31
C ALA A 177 -5.70 -14.31 20.09
N ILE A 178 -6.50 -13.35 19.61
CA ILE A 178 -7.81 -13.00 20.18
C ILE A 178 -8.74 -14.22 20.15
N LYS A 179 -8.87 -14.91 19.02
CA LYS A 179 -9.74 -16.08 18.86
C LYS A 179 -9.25 -17.28 19.65
N GLN A 180 -7.96 -17.43 19.86
CA GLN A 180 -7.41 -18.47 20.72
C GLN A 180 -7.76 -18.20 22.19
N LYS A 181 -7.66 -16.97 22.65
CA LYS A 181 -7.97 -16.58 24.01
C LYS A 181 -9.47 -16.58 24.30
N TYR A 182 -10.28 -16.12 23.34
CA TYR A 182 -11.73 -15.98 23.45
C TYR A 182 -12.44 -16.89 22.45
N GLU A 183 -12.64 -18.16 22.82
CA GLU A 183 -13.22 -19.19 21.91
C GLU A 183 -14.59 -18.79 21.34
N TRP A 184 -15.41 -18.05 22.10
CA TRP A 184 -16.71 -17.56 21.66
C TRP A 184 -16.64 -16.51 20.54
N LEU A 185 -15.45 -15.97 20.22
CA LEU A 185 -15.21 -15.04 19.09
C LEU A 185 -14.84 -15.76 17.78
N ARG A 186 -14.75 -17.06 17.80
CA ARG A 186 -14.52 -17.88 16.59
C ARG A 186 -15.70 -17.86 15.63
#